data_5f22586f09ff6f8d9ea851038867822b
#
_entry.id   5f22586f09ff6f8d9ea851038867822b
#
_cell.length_a   1.000
_cell.length_b   1.000
_cell.length_c   1.000
_cell.angle_alpha   90.00
_cell.angle_beta   90.00
_cell.angle_gamma   90.00
#
_symmetry.space_group_name_H-M   'P 1'
#
loop_
_entity.id
_entity.type
_entity.pdbx_description
1 polymer ?
#
loop_
_entity_poly.entity_id
_entity_poly.type
_entity_poly.pdbx_seq_one_letter_code
_entity_poly.pdbx_strand_id
1 'polypeptide(L)'
;AANIIKPALGRGEIQVVGATTLDEYRRYIEKDAALERRFQPVTVHEPDPDTALAILRGLRDRYEAHHKLTITDEALEHAVSLSCRYLTDRFLPDKAVDLIDEAASRVRMEKLSTPPDLRELEEKVEHTRREKEEAIRGQDFEKAAQLRDIEKDYKEQVEIERDKRRKNNQEHRD
;
A
#
# COMPACT_ATOMS: atom_id res chain seq x y z
N ALA A 1 -15.94 -14.55 -30.58
CA ALA A 1 -16.08 -15.31 -29.32
C ALA A 1 -17.54 -15.41 -28.87
N ALA A 2 -18.33 -14.32 -28.87
CA ALA A 2 -19.71 -14.30 -28.38
C ALA A 2 -20.63 -15.35 -29.09
N ASN A 3 -20.50 -15.52 -30.39
CA ASN A 3 -21.32 -16.45 -31.15
C ASN A 3 -21.11 -17.94 -30.82
N ILE A 4 -19.98 -18.30 -30.21
CA ILE A 4 -19.66 -19.64 -29.74
C ILE A 4 -20.38 -19.94 -28.43
N ILE A 5 -20.49 -18.95 -27.56
CA ILE A 5 -21.03 -19.07 -26.19
C ILE A 5 -22.56 -19.00 -26.16
N LYS A 6 -23.17 -18.21 -27.05
CA LYS A 6 -24.62 -18.00 -27.11
C LYS A 6 -25.45 -19.28 -27.15
N PRO A 7 -25.14 -20.32 -27.97
CA PRO A 7 -25.92 -21.55 -28.00
C PRO A 7 -25.86 -22.32 -26.67
N ALA A 8 -24.69 -22.46 -26.06
CA ALA A 8 -24.50 -23.18 -24.81
C ALA A 8 -25.16 -22.46 -23.61
N LEU A 9 -25.09 -21.11 -23.57
CA LEU A 9 -25.85 -20.28 -22.63
C LEU A 9 -27.36 -20.45 -22.83
N GLY A 10 -27.84 -20.52 -24.09
CA GLY A 10 -29.25 -20.68 -24.42
C GLY A 10 -29.81 -22.01 -23.95
N ARG A 11 -29.02 -23.07 -23.94
CA ARG A 11 -29.43 -24.42 -23.49
C ARG A 11 -29.21 -24.63 -21.98
N GLY A 12 -28.66 -23.65 -21.27
CA GLY A 12 -28.35 -23.79 -19.84
C GLY A 12 -27.21 -24.77 -19.53
N GLU A 13 -26.38 -25.09 -20.53
CA GLU A 13 -25.25 -26.02 -20.39
C GLU A 13 -24.05 -25.41 -19.62
N ILE A 14 -24.00 -24.07 -19.61
CA ILE A 14 -22.92 -23.34 -18.90
C ILE A 14 -23.50 -22.20 -18.07
N GLN A 15 -22.84 -21.92 -16.95
CA GLN A 15 -23.06 -20.73 -16.14
C GLN A 15 -21.84 -19.82 -16.32
N VAL A 16 -22.08 -18.54 -16.59
CA VAL A 16 -21.03 -17.56 -16.84
C VAL A 16 -21.24 -16.36 -15.93
N VAL A 17 -20.17 -15.95 -15.24
CA VAL A 17 -20.08 -14.67 -14.54
C VAL A 17 -19.05 -13.84 -15.29
N GLY A 18 -19.46 -12.68 -15.76
CA GLY A 18 -18.59 -11.73 -16.46
C GLY A 18 -18.44 -10.44 -15.67
N ALA A 19 -17.29 -9.81 -15.77
CA ALA A 19 -17.05 -8.47 -15.26
C ALA A 19 -16.72 -7.53 -16.42
N THR A 20 -17.33 -6.34 -16.41
CA THR A 20 -17.15 -5.33 -17.46
C THR A 20 -17.47 -3.94 -16.89
N THR A 21 -17.21 -2.90 -17.65
CA THR A 21 -17.64 -1.54 -17.31
C THR A 21 -19.08 -1.28 -17.78
N LEU A 22 -19.74 -0.27 -17.19
CA LEU A 22 -21.09 0.11 -17.62
C LEU A 22 -21.14 0.53 -19.10
N ASP A 23 -20.09 1.21 -19.57
CA ASP A 23 -20.03 1.66 -20.96
C ASP A 23 -19.85 0.50 -21.94
N GLU A 24 -19.01 -0.49 -21.59
CA GLU A 24 -18.83 -1.70 -22.38
C GLU A 24 -20.11 -2.57 -22.37
N TYR A 25 -20.77 -2.69 -21.20
CA TYR A 25 -22.04 -3.40 -21.08
C TYR A 25 -23.09 -2.80 -22.02
N ARG A 26 -23.27 -1.48 -21.99
CA ARG A 26 -24.18 -0.76 -22.89
C ARG A 26 -23.83 -0.94 -24.36
N ARG A 27 -22.52 -0.93 -24.67
CA ARG A 27 -22.05 -1.03 -26.06
C ARG A 27 -22.17 -2.43 -26.64
N TYR A 28 -21.92 -3.46 -25.85
CA TYR A 28 -21.74 -4.82 -26.35
C TYR A 28 -22.79 -5.81 -25.87
N ILE A 29 -23.41 -5.62 -24.72
CA ILE A 29 -24.39 -6.54 -24.16
C ILE A 29 -25.83 -6.06 -24.42
N GLU A 30 -26.16 -4.82 -24.04
CA GLU A 30 -27.52 -4.28 -24.26
C GLU A 30 -27.91 -4.20 -25.72
N LYS A 31 -26.98 -4.02 -26.62
CA LYS A 31 -27.24 -3.98 -28.06
C LYS A 31 -27.47 -5.37 -28.68
N ASP A 32 -27.15 -6.42 -27.98
CA ASP A 32 -27.34 -7.81 -28.42
C ASP A 32 -28.47 -8.46 -27.63
N ALA A 33 -29.67 -8.43 -28.18
CA ALA A 33 -30.86 -8.98 -27.53
C ALA A 33 -30.73 -10.46 -27.12
N ALA A 34 -29.81 -11.20 -27.72
CA ALA A 34 -29.57 -12.60 -27.36
C ALA A 34 -28.70 -12.71 -26.10
N LEU A 35 -27.78 -11.76 -25.85
CA LEU A 35 -26.97 -11.68 -24.64
C LEU A 35 -27.75 -11.01 -23.50
N GLU A 36 -28.42 -9.88 -23.78
CA GLU A 36 -29.16 -9.11 -22.78
C GLU A 36 -30.14 -9.98 -22.00
N ARG A 37 -30.88 -10.84 -22.68
CA ARG A 37 -31.89 -11.74 -22.05
C ARG A 37 -31.27 -12.88 -21.23
N ARG A 38 -29.96 -13.10 -21.33
CA ARG A 38 -29.27 -14.24 -20.69
C ARG A 38 -28.36 -13.82 -19.56
N PHE A 39 -28.12 -12.53 -19.39
CA PHE A 39 -27.30 -11.98 -18.30
C PHE A 39 -28.13 -11.09 -17.39
N GLN A 40 -28.05 -11.34 -16.10
CA GLN A 40 -28.57 -10.46 -15.05
C GLN A 40 -27.49 -9.45 -14.68
N PRO A 41 -27.68 -8.15 -14.94
CA PRO A 41 -26.70 -7.15 -14.51
C PRO A 41 -26.69 -7.00 -12.98
N VAL A 42 -25.50 -7.00 -12.41
CA VAL A 42 -25.25 -6.70 -11.01
C VAL A 42 -24.31 -5.49 -10.96
N THR A 43 -24.84 -4.35 -10.57
CA THR A 43 -24.06 -3.12 -10.47
C THR A 43 -23.23 -3.14 -9.18
N VAL A 44 -21.91 -3.01 -9.33
CA VAL A 44 -20.98 -2.84 -8.21
C VAL A 44 -20.66 -1.35 -8.08
N HIS A 45 -21.05 -0.76 -6.96
CA HIS A 45 -20.81 0.65 -6.67
C HIS A 45 -19.42 0.84 -6.01
N GLU A 46 -18.88 2.03 -6.13
CA GLU A 46 -17.69 2.42 -5.38
C GLU A 46 -18.00 2.32 -3.88
N PRO A 47 -17.13 1.67 -3.08
CA PRO A 47 -17.29 1.61 -1.64
C PRO A 47 -17.08 3.00 -1.01
N ASP A 48 -17.76 3.24 0.12
CA ASP A 48 -17.44 4.40 0.95
C ASP A 48 -16.04 4.28 1.57
N PRO A 49 -15.48 5.39 2.10
CA PRO A 49 -14.13 5.40 2.67
C PRO A 49 -13.94 4.39 3.81
N ASP A 50 -14.93 4.16 4.66
CA ASP A 50 -14.82 3.22 5.79
C ASP A 50 -14.78 1.78 5.30
N THR A 51 -15.62 1.44 4.34
CA THR A 51 -15.60 0.14 3.66
C THR A 51 -14.29 -0.07 2.90
N ALA A 52 -13.79 0.94 2.21
CA ALA A 52 -12.50 0.87 1.52
C ALA A 52 -11.35 0.64 2.51
N LEU A 53 -11.35 1.30 3.66
CA LEU A 53 -10.36 1.08 4.72
C LEU A 53 -10.40 -0.36 5.24
N ALA A 54 -11.59 -0.92 5.43
CA ALA A 54 -11.74 -2.33 5.83
C ALA A 54 -11.18 -3.29 4.77
N ILE A 55 -11.39 -3.01 3.48
CA ILE A 55 -10.80 -3.76 2.37
C ILE A 55 -9.27 -3.68 2.41
N LEU A 56 -8.70 -2.49 2.59
CA LEU A 56 -7.26 -2.30 2.67
C LEU A 56 -6.64 -3.06 3.86
N ARG A 57 -7.30 -3.05 5.02
CA ARG A 57 -6.87 -3.87 6.17
C ARG A 57 -6.84 -5.36 5.85
N GLY A 58 -7.81 -5.84 5.09
CA GLY A 58 -7.83 -7.24 4.62
C GLY A 58 -6.73 -7.58 3.61
N LEU A 59 -6.22 -6.60 2.88
CA LEU A 59 -5.15 -6.77 1.89
C LEU A 59 -3.75 -6.54 2.47
N ARG A 60 -3.63 -5.90 3.63
CA ARG A 60 -2.38 -5.45 4.25
C ARG A 60 -1.29 -6.53 4.27
N ASP A 61 -1.60 -7.70 4.81
CA ASP A 61 -0.62 -8.78 4.97
C ASP A 61 0.01 -9.21 3.65
N ARG A 62 -0.75 -9.17 2.56
CA ARG A 62 -0.25 -9.49 1.21
C ARG A 62 0.74 -8.45 0.70
N TYR A 63 0.45 -7.16 0.93
CA TYR A 63 1.32 -6.07 0.53
C TYR A 63 2.57 -5.99 1.40
N GLU A 64 2.45 -6.21 2.71
CA GLU A 64 3.58 -6.31 3.63
C GLU A 64 4.54 -7.45 3.23
N ALA A 65 4.00 -8.62 2.91
CA ALA A 65 4.80 -9.76 2.45
C ALA A 65 5.49 -9.49 1.11
N HIS A 66 4.79 -8.82 0.17
CA HIS A 66 5.33 -8.49 -1.15
C HIS A 66 6.46 -7.45 -1.08
N HIS A 67 6.23 -6.36 -0.35
CA HIS A 67 7.18 -5.25 -0.25
C HIS A 67 8.22 -5.44 0.86
N LYS A 68 8.04 -6.44 1.74
CA LYS A 68 8.91 -6.72 2.91
C LYS A 68 9.06 -5.51 3.83
N LEU A 69 7.95 -4.91 4.17
CA LEU A 69 7.83 -3.77 5.08
C LEU A 69 6.55 -3.88 5.90
N THR A 70 6.42 -3.07 6.94
CA THR A 70 5.21 -2.98 7.76
C THR A 70 4.38 -1.77 7.33
N ILE A 71 3.07 -1.97 7.21
CA ILE A 71 2.10 -0.92 6.86
C ILE A 71 1.24 -0.64 8.09
N THR A 72 1.33 0.57 8.64
CA THR A 72 0.57 0.98 9.83
C THR A 72 -0.90 1.29 9.48
N ASP A 73 -1.77 1.26 10.48
CA ASP A 73 -3.18 1.64 10.29
C ASP A 73 -3.31 3.09 9.84
N GLU A 74 -2.49 4.00 10.38
CA GLU A 74 -2.46 5.40 9.94
C GLU A 74 -2.10 5.53 8.46
N ALA A 75 -1.17 4.70 7.97
CA ALA A 75 -0.82 4.70 6.54
C ALA A 75 -2.01 4.30 5.66
N LEU A 76 -2.81 3.32 6.09
CA LEU A 76 -4.02 2.91 5.39
C LEU A 76 -5.09 4.03 5.39
N GLU A 77 -5.31 4.66 6.54
CA GLU A 77 -6.24 5.78 6.69
C GLU A 77 -5.83 6.97 5.82
N HIS A 78 -4.54 7.31 5.81
CA HIS A 78 -4.01 8.35 4.93
C HIS A 78 -4.12 7.98 3.45
N ALA A 79 -3.90 6.73 3.07
CA ALA A 79 -4.05 6.29 1.68
C ALA A 79 -5.49 6.48 1.18
N VAL A 80 -6.50 6.12 1.98
CA VAL A 80 -7.90 6.36 1.64
C VAL A 80 -8.20 7.86 1.56
N SER A 81 -7.84 8.62 2.61
CA SER A 81 -8.12 10.05 2.70
C SER A 81 -7.46 10.85 1.56
N LEU A 82 -6.16 10.63 1.31
CA LEU A 82 -5.42 11.34 0.28
C LEU A 82 -5.86 10.94 -1.13
N SER A 83 -6.16 9.67 -1.36
CA SER A 83 -6.68 9.23 -2.66
C SER A 83 -8.05 9.84 -2.98
N CYS A 84 -8.94 9.96 -1.99
CA CYS A 84 -10.22 10.64 -2.16
C CYS A 84 -10.05 12.13 -2.48
N ARG A 85 -9.06 12.77 -1.87
CA ARG A 85 -8.83 14.20 -2.01
C ARG A 85 -8.13 14.58 -3.32
N TYR A 86 -7.17 13.77 -3.77
CA TYR A 86 -6.29 14.13 -4.87
C TYR A 86 -6.47 13.29 -6.13
N LEU A 87 -7.03 12.08 -6.04
CA LEU A 87 -7.27 11.19 -7.17
C LEU A 87 -8.77 11.12 -7.48
N THR A 88 -9.27 12.18 -8.11
CA THR A 88 -10.71 12.33 -8.40
C THR A 88 -11.18 11.59 -9.66
N ASP A 89 -10.25 11.17 -10.50
CA ASP A 89 -10.48 10.45 -11.75
C ASP A 89 -10.50 8.92 -11.60
N ARG A 90 -10.29 8.43 -10.38
CA ARG A 90 -10.24 7.00 -10.04
C ARG A 90 -11.17 6.67 -8.88
N PHE A 91 -11.48 5.38 -8.73
CA PHE A 91 -12.45 4.89 -7.76
C PHE A 91 -11.78 4.12 -6.62
N LEU A 92 -12.43 4.14 -5.44
CA LEU A 92 -12.08 3.27 -4.33
C LEU A 92 -12.54 1.82 -4.65
N PRO A 93 -11.83 0.79 -4.14
CA PRO A 93 -10.62 0.85 -3.33
C PRO A 93 -9.33 1.02 -4.13
N ASP A 94 -9.35 0.87 -5.45
CA ASP A 94 -8.18 0.76 -6.32
C ASP A 94 -7.23 1.96 -6.18
N LYS A 95 -7.75 3.19 -6.19
CA LYS A 95 -6.91 4.38 -6.04
C LYS A 95 -6.13 4.44 -4.71
N ALA A 96 -6.69 3.89 -3.64
CA ALA A 96 -6.00 3.82 -2.35
C ALA A 96 -5.01 2.66 -2.31
N VAL A 97 -5.33 1.54 -2.95
CA VAL A 97 -4.41 0.40 -3.13
C VAL A 97 -3.20 0.81 -3.95
N ASP A 98 -3.39 1.48 -5.07
CA ASP A 98 -2.31 2.00 -5.92
C ASP A 98 -1.37 2.93 -5.13
N LEU A 99 -1.95 3.80 -4.28
CA LEU A 99 -1.17 4.72 -3.46
C LEU A 99 -0.30 3.99 -2.43
N ILE A 100 -0.83 2.92 -1.82
CA ILE A 100 -0.07 2.07 -0.89
C ILE A 100 1.05 1.35 -1.63
N ASP A 101 0.77 0.78 -2.78
CA ASP A 101 1.74 0.02 -3.58
C ASP A 101 2.90 0.93 -4.03
N GLU A 102 2.60 2.11 -4.53
CA GLU A 102 3.57 3.13 -4.92
C GLU A 102 4.44 3.59 -3.72
N ALA A 103 3.80 3.93 -2.60
CA ALA A 103 4.49 4.37 -1.39
C ALA A 103 5.40 3.26 -0.81
N ALA A 104 4.90 2.03 -0.76
CA ALA A 104 5.64 0.86 -0.29
C ALA A 104 6.85 0.56 -1.18
N SER A 105 6.67 0.64 -2.50
CA SER A 105 7.76 0.47 -3.48
C SER A 105 8.84 1.53 -3.28
N ARG A 106 8.46 2.79 -3.05
CA ARG A 106 9.38 3.90 -2.82
C ARG A 106 10.20 3.71 -1.54
N VAL A 107 9.53 3.39 -0.42
CA VAL A 107 10.20 3.11 0.87
C VAL A 107 11.16 1.94 0.73
N ARG A 108 10.79 0.88 0.02
CA ARG A 108 11.67 -0.26 -0.25
C ARG A 108 12.90 0.14 -1.05
N MET A 109 12.73 0.95 -2.10
CA MET A 109 13.86 1.45 -2.90
C MET A 109 14.79 2.33 -2.06
N GLU A 110 14.27 3.20 -1.23
CA GLU A 110 15.05 4.02 -0.30
C GLU A 110 15.88 3.15 0.65
N LYS A 111 15.28 2.11 1.25
CA LYS A 111 15.99 1.15 2.10
C LYS A 111 17.09 0.38 1.35
N LEU A 112 16.85 -0.01 0.12
CA LEU A 112 17.84 -0.73 -0.70
C LEU A 112 18.98 0.18 -1.18
N SER A 113 18.72 1.46 -1.40
CA SER A 113 19.72 2.46 -1.78
C SER A 113 20.51 3.01 -0.59
N THR A 114 20.07 2.74 0.64
CA THR A 114 20.79 3.15 1.86
C THR A 114 22.05 2.29 1.98
N PRO A 115 23.25 2.91 2.05
CA PRO A 115 24.49 2.18 2.19
C PRO A 115 24.57 1.37 3.49
N PRO A 116 25.36 0.28 3.52
CA PRO A 116 25.41 -0.64 4.65
C PRO A 116 25.70 0.04 5.99
N ASP A 117 26.65 0.97 6.02
CA ASP A 117 27.07 1.66 7.25
C ASP A 117 25.95 2.52 7.86
N LEU A 118 25.21 3.24 7.01
CA LEU A 118 24.06 4.04 7.45
C LEU A 118 22.90 3.15 7.90
N ARG A 119 22.70 2.04 7.20
CA ARG A 119 21.68 1.06 7.55
C ARG A 119 21.94 0.42 8.92
N GLU A 120 23.18 0.05 9.22
CA GLU A 120 23.55 -0.50 10.53
C GLU A 120 23.29 0.51 11.66
N LEU A 121 23.57 1.80 11.43
CA LEU A 121 23.28 2.85 12.39
C LEU A 121 21.78 3.04 12.61
N GLU A 122 21.00 3.03 11.55
CA GLU A 122 19.54 3.13 11.63
C GLU A 122 18.92 1.91 12.34
N GLU A 123 19.44 0.70 12.12
CA GLU A 123 19.02 -0.51 12.84
C GLU A 123 19.35 -0.42 14.34
N LYS A 124 20.51 0.16 14.70
CA LYS A 124 20.87 0.41 16.11
C LYS A 124 19.94 1.41 16.78
N VAL A 125 19.57 2.49 16.09
CA VAL A 125 18.59 3.47 16.59
C VAL A 125 17.26 2.78 16.89
N GLU A 126 16.74 1.99 15.94
CA GLU A 126 15.46 1.32 16.10
C GLU A 126 15.48 0.25 17.21
N HIS A 127 16.56 -0.52 17.31
CA HIS A 127 16.74 -1.50 18.38
C HIS A 127 16.75 -0.82 19.76
N THR A 128 17.56 0.24 19.92
CA THR A 128 17.66 0.99 21.18
C THR A 128 16.33 1.64 21.54
N ARG A 129 15.58 2.11 20.55
CA ARG A 129 14.23 2.66 20.77
C ARG A 129 13.26 1.60 21.33
N ARG A 130 13.26 0.39 20.77
CA ARG A 130 12.41 -0.71 21.25
C ARG A 130 12.78 -1.11 22.67
N GLU A 131 14.07 -1.26 22.97
CA GLU A 131 14.53 -1.57 24.33
C GLU A 131 14.13 -0.48 25.34
N LYS A 132 14.21 0.80 24.94
CA LYS A 132 13.73 1.91 25.75
C LYS A 132 12.22 1.82 26.04
N GLU A 133 11.41 1.53 25.02
CA GLU A 133 9.97 1.36 25.18
C GLU A 133 9.62 0.17 26.08
N GLU A 134 10.37 -0.92 25.99
CA GLU A 134 10.21 -2.07 26.90
C GLU A 134 10.60 -1.71 28.35
N ALA A 135 11.69 -0.98 28.54
CA ALA A 135 12.10 -0.51 29.85
C ALA A 135 11.05 0.42 30.49
N ILE A 136 10.43 1.30 29.71
CA ILE A 136 9.33 2.16 30.16
C ILE A 136 8.13 1.32 30.59
N ARG A 137 7.74 0.32 29.77
CA ARG A 137 6.62 -0.59 30.11
C ARG A 137 6.92 -1.40 31.39
N GLY A 138 8.19 -1.79 31.57
CA GLY A 138 8.65 -2.48 32.78
C GLY A 138 8.89 -1.56 34.00
N GLN A 139 8.61 -0.24 33.87
CA GLN A 139 8.84 0.78 34.88
C GLN A 139 10.32 0.90 35.34
N ASP A 140 11.25 0.45 34.52
CA ASP A 140 12.70 0.63 34.72
C ASP A 140 13.15 1.97 34.10
N PHE A 141 12.86 3.05 34.83
CA PHE A 141 13.12 4.41 34.35
C PHE A 141 14.62 4.75 34.28
N GLU A 142 15.46 4.10 35.09
CA GLU A 142 16.90 4.31 35.05
C GLU A 142 17.48 3.74 33.74
N LYS A 143 17.13 2.52 33.39
CA LYS A 143 17.49 1.89 32.13
C LYS A 143 16.93 2.66 30.92
N ALA A 144 15.68 3.12 31.01
CA ALA A 144 15.07 3.93 29.97
C ALA A 144 15.80 5.26 29.72
N ALA A 145 16.29 5.90 30.79
CA ALA A 145 17.09 7.13 30.67
C ALA A 145 18.44 6.88 29.99
N GLN A 146 19.14 5.81 30.33
CA GLN A 146 20.40 5.42 29.69
C GLN A 146 20.19 5.11 28.19
N LEU A 147 19.14 4.35 27.86
CA LEU A 147 18.81 4.00 26.50
C LEU A 147 18.41 5.22 25.65
N ARG A 148 17.76 6.22 26.28
CA ARG A 148 17.46 7.49 25.61
C ARG A 148 18.73 8.23 25.18
N ASP A 149 19.74 8.26 26.04
CA ASP A 149 20.99 8.95 25.74
C ASP A 149 21.75 8.20 24.61
N ILE A 150 21.78 6.88 24.65
CA ILE A 150 22.35 6.04 23.58
C ILE A 150 21.59 6.22 22.25
N GLU A 151 20.27 6.26 22.28
CA GLU A 151 19.45 6.52 21.09
C GLU A 151 19.76 7.87 20.47
N LYS A 152 19.97 8.89 21.30
CA LYS A 152 20.34 10.24 20.86
C LYS A 152 21.71 10.23 20.16
N ASP A 153 22.70 9.57 20.73
CA ASP A 153 24.04 9.46 20.14
C ASP A 153 24.00 8.77 18.77
N TYR A 154 23.25 7.68 18.64
CA TYR A 154 23.09 7.01 17.34
C TYR A 154 22.36 7.88 16.33
N LYS A 155 21.35 8.64 16.72
CA LYS A 155 20.66 9.59 15.84
C LYS A 155 21.60 10.69 15.34
N GLU A 156 22.46 11.22 16.19
CA GLU A 156 23.47 12.22 15.80
C GLU A 156 24.48 11.63 14.80
N GLN A 157 24.91 10.39 15.00
CA GLN A 157 25.80 9.70 14.05
C GLN A 157 25.10 9.48 12.68
N VAL A 158 23.84 9.12 12.67
CA VAL A 158 23.04 8.99 11.43
C VAL A 158 22.99 10.31 10.68
N GLU A 159 22.72 11.42 11.36
CA GLU A 159 22.67 12.75 10.71
C GLU A 159 24.03 13.18 10.16
N ILE A 160 25.10 12.96 10.91
CA ILE A 160 26.47 13.25 10.44
C ILE A 160 26.80 12.46 9.18
N GLU A 161 26.44 11.17 9.14
CA GLU A 161 26.73 10.32 7.98
C GLU A 161 25.87 10.70 6.77
N ARG A 162 24.60 11.10 6.99
CA ARG A 162 23.73 11.64 5.94
C ARG A 162 24.28 12.94 5.36
N ASP A 163 24.76 13.86 6.20
CA ASP A 163 25.28 15.14 5.74
C ASP A 163 26.60 14.99 4.97
N LYS A 164 27.49 14.09 5.41
CA LYS A 164 28.72 13.77 4.65
C LYS A 164 28.37 13.31 3.22
N ARG A 165 27.36 12.48 3.09
CA ARG A 165 26.93 11.94 1.78
C ARG A 165 26.24 12.98 0.92
N ARG A 166 25.45 13.88 1.52
CA ARG A 166 24.87 15.02 0.76
C ARG A 166 25.95 15.89 0.16
N LYS A 167 27.01 16.18 0.90
CA LYS A 167 28.15 16.96 0.43
C LYS A 167 28.91 16.25 -0.69
N ASN A 168 29.23 14.96 -0.50
CA ASN A 168 29.91 14.17 -1.53
C ASN A 168 29.08 14.05 -2.84
N ASN A 169 27.76 13.91 -2.74
CA ASN A 169 26.89 13.84 -3.92
C ASN A 169 26.74 15.20 -4.62
N GLN A 170 26.91 16.31 -3.94
CA GLN A 170 26.96 17.65 -4.56
C GLN A 170 28.28 17.90 -5.29
N GLU A 171 29.41 17.50 -4.69
CA GLU A 171 30.73 17.64 -5.32
C GLU A 171 30.94 16.75 -6.57
N HIS A 172 30.14 15.68 -6.76
CA HIS A 172 30.20 14.84 -7.94
C HIS A 172 29.20 15.24 -9.06
N ARG A 173 28.43 16.32 -8.83
CA ARG A 173 27.46 16.85 -9.82
C ARG A 173 27.93 18.14 -10.52
N ASP A 174 29.02 18.74 -10.05
CA ASP A 174 29.72 19.83 -10.67
C ASP A 174 30.95 19.30 -11.46
#